data_b3dd40f298e19499c93a5fd296f44b91
#
_entry.id   b3dd40f298e19499c93a5fd296f44b91
#
_cell.length_a   1.000
_cell.length_b   1.000
_cell.length_c   1.000
_cell.angle_alpha   90.00
_cell.angle_beta   90.00
_cell.angle_gamma   90.00
#
_symmetry.space_group_name_H-M   'P 1'
#
loop_
_entity.id
_entity.type
_entity.pdbx_description
1 polymer ?
#
loop_
_entity_poly.entity_id
_entity_poly.type
_entity_poly.pdbx_seq_one_letter_code
_entity_poly.pdbx_strand_id
1 'polypeptide(L)'
;MLLEIALSLVALLAYLYWRWHQKSTYWTQLGVRQPPNNPFLMGNDAALVAAMGFGGKNSNQAMLEQYMQFKGEKYYGTYGGGLAPLPVLTINDPDILKHILVKDFDAFVDRALGGFEEFGKSWTDELWNKQMFNARGQLWRHVRSTFSPVFTSGKMRLMLQFMNQTSAEMAEVFAKAAESGEDLDAHKWSKSFSLDIISSCAFGVNAGSFSGEGDTQFLATVQDIFSLDAYEAILAVLYLIPPFRFALDKLKVPLMKPKSTKFFHSLITQTLRHRMETGEKRNDLIDLMIAAMRNELDEDDEEDNNGDDCMTTNEPKKTMEKKAKLDEFLIVATAMVLLVAGYDTSGNTFGFALWLLATNPAVQDRLRAEIDGAHASGETDENGRLTYNALMGMEYLDMAVQEVTRRFPIGGSVISREANREYRLPGTDLTIPKGAEVHVPAIGIHMDERHYPDPERFEPERFSKEAKAARHPMTYLTFGQGPRACVGSRFALLEIKVGLAKLLREFDITSCERTPAEIEMDPSSATLSPKHPLWVRVKKRDV
;
A
#
# COMPACT_ATOMS: atom_id res chain seq x y z
N MET A 1 -23.15 45.77 22.08
CA MET A 1 -21.88 45.18 21.56
C MET A 1 -21.59 43.77 22.10
N LEU A 2 -21.34 43.56 23.41
CA LEU A 2 -21.07 42.21 23.96
C LEU A 2 -22.24 41.23 23.75
N LEU A 3 -23.48 41.66 23.95
CA LEU A 3 -24.67 40.85 23.72
C LEU A 3 -24.85 40.52 22.24
N GLU A 4 -24.63 41.45 21.35
CA GLU A 4 -24.70 41.26 19.89
C GLU A 4 -23.64 40.29 19.41
N ILE A 5 -22.40 40.39 19.95
CA ILE A 5 -21.32 39.44 19.68
C ILE A 5 -21.71 38.04 20.19
N ALA A 6 -22.24 37.93 21.40
CA ALA A 6 -22.67 36.66 21.97
C ALA A 6 -23.82 36.03 21.15
N LEU A 7 -24.82 36.81 20.75
CA LEU A 7 -25.94 36.34 19.91
C LEU A 7 -25.45 35.91 18.52
N SER A 8 -24.51 36.66 17.92
CA SER A 8 -23.91 36.30 16.63
C SER A 8 -23.10 35.00 16.73
N LEU A 9 -22.38 34.77 17.84
CA LEU A 9 -21.65 33.54 18.08
C LEU A 9 -22.59 32.34 18.25
N VAL A 10 -23.65 32.51 19.03
CA VAL A 10 -24.68 31.48 19.21
C VAL A 10 -25.36 31.12 17.88
N ALA A 11 -25.72 32.12 17.07
CA ALA A 11 -26.31 31.90 15.76
C ALA A 11 -25.33 31.17 14.80
N LEU A 12 -24.08 31.55 14.85
CA LEU A 12 -23.02 30.88 14.06
C LEU A 12 -22.88 29.42 14.50
N LEU A 13 -22.78 29.15 15.79
CA LEU A 13 -22.66 27.79 16.32
C LEU A 13 -23.89 26.94 15.99
N ALA A 14 -25.10 27.50 16.10
CA ALA A 14 -26.35 26.84 15.72
C ALA A 14 -26.37 26.53 14.22
N TYR A 15 -25.95 27.46 13.37
CA TYR A 15 -25.80 27.24 11.92
C TYR A 15 -24.79 26.16 11.59
N LEU A 16 -23.61 26.16 12.23
CA LEU A 16 -22.57 25.15 12.03
C LEU A 16 -23.05 23.76 12.48
N TYR A 17 -23.73 23.68 13.64
CA TYR A 17 -24.33 22.44 14.11
C TYR A 17 -25.43 21.94 13.17
N TRP A 18 -26.32 22.81 12.71
CA TRP A 18 -27.36 22.46 11.74
C TRP A 18 -26.74 21.92 10.44
N ARG A 19 -25.76 22.61 9.92
CA ARG A 19 -25.04 22.20 8.69
C ARG A 19 -24.36 20.85 8.85
N TRP A 20 -23.68 20.63 9.98
CA TRP A 20 -23.10 19.36 10.33
C TRP A 20 -24.15 18.26 10.44
N HIS A 21 -25.25 18.51 11.12
CA HIS A 21 -26.35 17.55 11.29
C HIS A 21 -26.96 17.13 9.94
N GLN A 22 -27.17 18.06 9.02
CA GLN A 22 -27.66 17.78 7.67
C GLN A 22 -26.70 16.83 6.92
N LYS A 23 -25.40 17.01 7.08
CA LYS A 23 -24.39 16.20 6.42
C LYS A 23 -24.19 14.84 7.10
N SER A 24 -24.18 14.79 8.41
CA SER A 24 -24.01 13.55 9.18
C SER A 24 -25.22 12.61 9.08
N THR A 25 -26.39 13.12 8.71
CA THR A 25 -27.60 12.31 8.50
C THR A 25 -27.90 12.06 7.01
N TYR A 26 -27.02 12.45 6.10
CA TYR A 26 -27.23 12.37 4.66
C TYR A 26 -27.69 10.97 4.20
N TRP A 27 -26.96 9.93 4.59
CA TRP A 27 -27.25 8.57 4.18
C TRP A 27 -28.54 8.03 4.82
N THR A 28 -28.80 8.37 6.07
CA THR A 28 -30.05 7.98 6.76
C THR A 28 -31.27 8.58 6.06
N GLN A 29 -31.19 9.81 5.58
CA GLN A 29 -32.27 10.46 4.82
C GLN A 29 -32.57 9.76 3.49
N LEU A 30 -31.56 9.06 2.92
CA LEU A 30 -31.70 8.25 1.72
C LEU A 30 -32.05 6.78 2.02
N GLY A 31 -32.34 6.42 3.27
CA GLY A 31 -32.65 5.05 3.68
C GLY A 31 -31.44 4.11 3.73
N VAL A 32 -30.21 4.65 3.64
CA VAL A 32 -28.98 3.88 3.75
C VAL A 32 -28.62 3.72 5.22
N ARG A 33 -28.34 2.49 5.65
CA ARG A 33 -27.86 2.21 7.01
C ARG A 33 -26.51 2.87 7.26
N GLN A 34 -26.34 3.41 8.47
CA GLN A 34 -25.06 3.99 8.91
C GLN A 34 -24.82 3.69 10.40
N PRO A 35 -23.55 3.74 10.86
CA PRO A 35 -23.24 3.69 12.29
C PRO A 35 -23.88 4.85 13.05
N PRO A 36 -24.04 4.75 14.38
CA PRO A 36 -24.47 5.87 15.21
C PRO A 36 -23.60 7.11 14.96
N ASN A 37 -24.20 8.28 15.05
CA ASN A 37 -23.46 9.53 14.93
C ASN A 37 -22.51 9.71 16.12
N ASN A 38 -21.29 10.07 15.82
CA ASN A 38 -20.31 10.50 16.82
C ASN A 38 -20.57 11.96 17.26
N PRO A 39 -19.91 12.44 18.33
CA PRO A 39 -20.00 13.84 18.75
C PRO A 39 -19.72 14.83 17.62
N PHE A 40 -20.21 16.05 17.81
CA PHE A 40 -20.00 17.16 16.87
C PHE A 40 -18.54 17.27 16.43
N LEU A 41 -18.33 17.45 15.14
CA LEU A 41 -17.03 17.48 14.44
C LEU A 41 -16.32 16.13 14.25
N MET A 42 -16.70 15.09 14.96
CA MET A 42 -16.15 13.76 14.71
C MET A 42 -16.93 13.06 13.59
N GLY A 43 -16.20 12.43 12.68
CA GLY A 43 -16.77 11.51 11.70
C GLY A 43 -17.23 10.21 12.36
N ASN A 44 -18.02 9.41 11.65
CA ASN A 44 -18.38 8.05 12.06
C ASN A 44 -17.80 6.97 11.13
N ASP A 45 -16.95 7.36 10.20
CA ASP A 45 -16.09 6.42 9.44
C ASP A 45 -14.93 5.98 10.34
N ALA A 46 -14.95 4.72 10.75
CA ALA A 46 -14.01 4.20 11.75
C ALA A 46 -12.56 4.25 11.27
N ALA A 47 -12.30 4.01 9.97
CA ALA A 47 -10.95 4.05 9.42
C ALA A 47 -10.41 5.47 9.40
N LEU A 48 -11.22 6.46 9.00
CA LEU A 48 -10.80 7.87 8.99
C LEU A 48 -10.58 8.40 10.41
N VAL A 49 -11.44 8.03 11.36
CA VAL A 49 -11.30 8.42 12.78
C VAL A 49 -10.02 7.83 13.37
N ALA A 50 -9.73 6.56 13.09
CA ALA A 50 -8.50 5.89 13.53
C ALA A 50 -7.24 6.48 12.87
N ALA A 51 -7.29 6.80 11.58
CA ALA A 51 -6.18 7.44 10.86
C ALA A 51 -5.81 8.83 11.43
N MET A 52 -6.74 9.50 12.10
CA MET A 52 -6.49 10.75 12.83
C MET A 52 -5.94 10.52 14.25
N GLY A 53 -5.62 9.28 14.64
CA GLY A 53 -5.10 8.93 15.96
C GLY A 53 -6.17 8.78 17.06
N PHE A 54 -7.46 8.82 16.70
CA PHE A 54 -8.52 8.64 17.68
C PHE A 54 -8.91 7.15 17.82
N GLY A 55 -9.24 6.75 19.04
CA GLY A 55 -9.75 5.40 19.33
C GLY A 55 -8.69 4.34 19.60
N GLY A 56 -7.40 4.67 19.52
CA GLY A 56 -6.30 3.77 19.91
C GLY A 56 -6.18 2.49 19.07
N LYS A 57 -6.74 2.49 17.85
CA LYS A 57 -6.75 1.35 16.93
C LYS A 57 -6.11 1.72 15.60
N ASN A 58 -5.50 0.73 14.93
CA ASN A 58 -5.08 0.88 13.54
C ASN A 58 -6.31 1.06 12.63
N SER A 59 -6.18 1.87 11.58
CA SER A 59 -7.28 2.16 10.65
C SER A 59 -7.84 0.91 9.95
N ASN A 60 -6.99 -0.09 9.67
CA ASN A 60 -7.46 -1.36 9.10
C ASN A 60 -8.30 -2.17 10.11
N GLN A 61 -7.89 -2.21 11.38
CA GLN A 61 -8.68 -2.88 12.43
C GLN A 61 -10.02 -2.18 12.64
N ALA A 62 -10.03 -0.85 12.69
CA ALA A 62 -11.25 -0.08 12.82
C ALA A 62 -12.21 -0.31 11.63
N MET A 63 -11.67 -0.37 10.41
CA MET A 63 -12.43 -0.71 9.21
C MET A 63 -13.01 -2.14 9.28
N LEU A 64 -12.23 -3.11 9.72
CA LEU A 64 -12.69 -4.50 9.88
C LEU A 64 -13.86 -4.59 10.86
N GLU A 65 -13.75 -3.98 12.04
CA GLU A 65 -14.80 -3.98 13.04
C GLU A 65 -16.08 -3.32 12.52
N GLN A 66 -15.95 -2.20 11.81
CA GLN A 66 -17.09 -1.53 11.21
C GLN A 66 -17.72 -2.38 10.10
N TYR A 67 -16.92 -3.00 9.24
CA TYR A 67 -17.39 -3.94 8.23
C TYR A 67 -18.22 -5.08 8.86
N MET A 68 -17.75 -5.69 9.95
CA MET A 68 -18.42 -6.80 10.61
C MET A 68 -19.82 -6.42 11.13
N GLN A 69 -20.05 -5.16 11.49
CA GLN A 69 -21.37 -4.65 11.87
C GLN A 69 -22.33 -4.57 10.67
N PHE A 70 -21.81 -4.38 9.46
CA PHE A 70 -22.57 -4.16 8.23
C PHE A 70 -22.34 -5.23 7.15
N LYS A 71 -21.70 -6.37 7.48
CA LYS A 71 -21.35 -7.41 6.50
C LYS A 71 -22.54 -7.98 5.72
N GLY A 72 -23.74 -7.87 6.24
CA GLY A 72 -24.98 -8.29 5.57
C GLY A 72 -25.53 -7.29 4.56
N GLU A 73 -25.04 -6.05 4.57
CA GLU A 73 -25.49 -5.00 3.67
C GLU A 73 -24.62 -4.95 2.41
N LYS A 74 -25.22 -4.63 1.26
CA LYS A 74 -24.43 -4.39 0.03
C LYS A 74 -23.52 -3.18 0.15
N TYR A 75 -23.95 -2.20 0.91
CA TYR A 75 -23.23 -0.96 1.22
C TYR A 75 -23.77 -0.34 2.49
N TYR A 76 -23.01 0.54 3.10
CA TYR A 76 -23.44 1.36 4.23
C TYR A 76 -22.81 2.74 4.15
N GLY A 77 -23.49 3.71 4.73
CA GLY A 77 -23.07 5.09 4.74
C GLY A 77 -22.26 5.45 5.98
N THR A 78 -21.25 6.30 5.81
CA THR A 78 -20.50 6.95 6.89
C THR A 78 -20.28 8.41 6.51
N TYR A 79 -19.62 9.16 7.37
CA TYR A 79 -19.19 10.53 7.07
C TYR A 79 -17.85 10.83 7.72
N GLY A 80 -17.04 11.62 7.04
CA GLY A 80 -15.77 12.13 7.55
C GLY A 80 -15.96 13.18 8.66
N GLY A 81 -14.88 13.56 9.33
CA GLY A 81 -14.91 14.59 10.37
C GLY A 81 -14.99 16.02 9.83
N GLY A 82 -15.06 16.99 10.74
CA GLY A 82 -15.00 18.42 10.47
C GLY A 82 -16.37 19.13 10.45
N LEU A 83 -16.33 20.44 10.14
CA LEU A 83 -17.51 21.31 10.10
C LEU A 83 -18.44 21.05 8.91
N ALA A 84 -17.93 20.44 7.85
CA ALA A 84 -18.69 20.10 6.65
C ALA A 84 -18.34 18.65 6.26
N PRO A 85 -18.80 17.66 7.03
CA PRO A 85 -18.45 16.27 6.79
C PRO A 85 -18.88 15.85 5.39
N LEU A 86 -18.00 15.11 4.72
CA LEU A 86 -18.28 14.54 3.41
C LEU A 86 -19.02 13.20 3.57
N PRO A 87 -20.00 12.92 2.72
CA PRO A 87 -20.62 11.61 2.70
C PRO A 87 -19.63 10.57 2.18
N VAL A 88 -19.48 9.49 2.91
CA VAL A 88 -18.66 8.33 2.57
C VAL A 88 -19.58 7.13 2.41
N LEU A 89 -19.43 6.39 1.30
CA LEU A 89 -20.17 5.16 1.06
C LEU A 89 -19.21 3.97 1.03
N THR A 90 -19.32 3.07 1.98
CA THR A 90 -18.53 1.83 1.98
C THR A 90 -19.31 0.74 1.24
N ILE A 91 -18.64 0.12 0.26
CA ILE A 91 -19.24 -0.89 -0.61
C ILE A 91 -18.74 -2.28 -0.21
N ASN A 92 -19.66 -3.16 0.19
CA ASN A 92 -19.37 -4.54 0.58
C ASN A 92 -19.62 -5.54 -0.56
N ASP A 93 -20.48 -5.18 -1.52
CA ASP A 93 -20.92 -6.07 -2.61
C ASP A 93 -19.86 -6.13 -3.72
N PRO A 94 -19.32 -7.34 -4.04
CA PRO A 94 -18.28 -7.50 -5.05
C PRO A 94 -18.70 -7.12 -6.47
N ASP A 95 -19.97 -7.30 -6.83
CA ASP A 95 -20.46 -6.90 -8.17
C ASP A 95 -20.47 -5.38 -8.33
N ILE A 96 -20.89 -4.67 -7.28
CA ILE A 96 -20.85 -3.20 -7.26
C ILE A 96 -19.39 -2.71 -7.28
N LEU A 97 -18.49 -3.35 -6.52
CA LEU A 97 -17.06 -3.03 -6.55
C LEU A 97 -16.46 -3.18 -7.94
N LYS A 98 -16.87 -4.22 -8.69
CA LYS A 98 -16.43 -4.42 -10.08
C LYS A 98 -16.82 -3.25 -10.98
N HIS A 99 -17.98 -2.67 -10.78
CA HIS A 99 -18.39 -1.47 -11.51
C HIS A 99 -17.51 -0.28 -11.15
N ILE A 100 -17.36 0.03 -9.86
CA ILE A 100 -16.63 1.21 -9.38
C ILE A 100 -15.14 1.15 -9.73
N LEU A 101 -14.51 -0.02 -9.56
CA LEU A 101 -13.06 -0.14 -9.71
C LEU A 101 -12.62 -0.41 -11.15
N VAL A 102 -13.50 -1.00 -11.99
CA VAL A 102 -13.13 -1.49 -13.33
C VAL A 102 -14.05 -0.94 -14.42
N LYS A 103 -15.36 -1.29 -14.40
CA LYS A 103 -16.24 -1.03 -15.55
C LYS A 103 -16.54 0.47 -15.74
N ASP A 104 -16.88 1.16 -14.66
CA ASP A 104 -17.27 2.56 -14.64
C ASP A 104 -16.19 3.45 -14.02
N PHE A 105 -14.93 2.99 -14.11
CA PHE A 105 -13.76 3.63 -13.52
C PHE A 105 -13.65 5.13 -13.86
N ASP A 106 -14.09 5.56 -15.03
CA ASP A 106 -14.08 6.97 -15.45
C ASP A 106 -14.92 7.89 -14.55
N ALA A 107 -15.87 7.33 -13.80
CA ALA A 107 -16.61 8.06 -12.77
C ALA A 107 -15.87 8.12 -11.42
N PHE A 108 -14.79 7.33 -11.24
CA PHE A 108 -14.10 7.11 -9.98
C PHE A 108 -12.57 7.11 -10.14
N VAL A 109 -12.04 7.97 -11.01
CA VAL A 109 -10.62 8.05 -11.33
C VAL A 109 -9.79 8.42 -10.10
N ASP A 110 -10.27 9.36 -9.30
CA ASP A 110 -9.50 9.97 -8.23
C ASP A 110 -9.64 9.21 -6.91
N ARG A 111 -8.55 9.18 -6.15
CA ARG A 111 -8.58 8.68 -4.78
C ARG A 111 -9.21 9.73 -3.88
N ALA A 112 -9.98 9.26 -2.92
CA ALA A 112 -10.43 10.09 -1.82
C ALA A 112 -9.28 10.32 -0.84
N LEU A 113 -9.11 11.55 -0.40
CA LEU A 113 -8.07 11.97 0.54
C LEU A 113 -8.68 12.49 1.86
N GLY A 114 -9.79 11.86 2.31
CA GLY A 114 -10.46 12.25 3.55
C GLY A 114 -11.06 13.65 3.50
N GLY A 115 -11.56 14.08 2.32
CA GLY A 115 -12.15 15.40 2.12
C GLY A 115 -11.17 16.47 1.64
N PHE A 116 -9.95 16.11 1.33
CA PHE A 116 -8.96 17.02 0.75
C PHE A 116 -8.82 16.76 -0.75
N GLU A 117 -8.90 17.80 -1.56
CA GLU A 117 -8.51 17.72 -2.97
C GLU A 117 -6.98 17.60 -3.09
N GLU A 118 -6.25 18.26 -2.18
CA GLU A 118 -4.79 18.29 -2.08
C GLU A 118 -4.39 18.44 -0.61
N PHE A 119 -3.24 17.85 -0.24
CA PHE A 119 -2.54 18.23 1.00
C PHE A 119 -1.97 19.64 0.82
N GLY A 120 -1.97 20.51 1.80
CA GLY A 120 -1.34 21.81 1.85
C GLY A 120 -0.91 22.48 0.54
N LYS A 121 -0.34 23.67 0.65
CA LYS A 121 0.12 24.49 -0.50
C LYS A 121 1.62 24.82 -0.40
N SER A 122 2.36 24.16 0.49
CA SER A 122 3.81 24.31 0.52
C SER A 122 4.44 23.56 -0.66
N TRP A 123 5.68 23.90 -0.98
CA TRP A 123 6.43 23.20 -2.03
C TRP A 123 6.61 21.69 -1.71
N THR A 124 6.81 21.35 -0.45
CA THR A 124 6.90 19.95 -0.01
C THR A 124 5.57 19.22 -0.16
N ASP A 125 4.45 19.86 0.15
CA ASP A 125 3.13 19.28 -0.04
C ASP A 125 2.82 19.08 -1.53
N GLU A 126 3.28 19.97 -2.40
CA GLU A 126 3.10 19.84 -3.85
C GLU A 126 3.75 18.57 -4.42
N LEU A 127 4.92 18.15 -3.89
CA LEU A 127 5.55 16.87 -4.25
C LEU A 127 4.63 15.69 -3.90
N TRP A 128 4.03 15.70 -2.71
CA TRP A 128 3.10 14.65 -2.29
C TRP A 128 1.78 14.67 -3.05
N ASN A 129 1.30 15.83 -3.47
CA ASN A 129 0.06 15.98 -4.25
C ASN A 129 0.21 15.46 -5.68
N LYS A 130 1.37 15.68 -6.30
CA LYS A 130 1.61 15.36 -7.72
C LYS A 130 2.19 13.98 -7.99
N GLN A 131 2.63 13.25 -6.95
CA GLN A 131 3.15 11.89 -7.12
C GLN A 131 2.03 10.91 -7.53
N MET A 132 2.40 9.77 -8.13
CA MET A 132 1.48 8.82 -8.78
C MET A 132 0.31 8.36 -7.89
N PHE A 133 0.49 8.22 -6.59
CA PHE A 133 -0.56 7.73 -5.69
C PHE A 133 -1.67 8.79 -5.49
N ASN A 134 -1.29 10.07 -5.32
CA ASN A 134 -2.22 11.19 -5.04
C ASN A 134 -2.63 11.97 -6.29
N ALA A 135 -1.86 11.92 -7.36
CA ALA A 135 -2.17 12.63 -8.61
C ALA A 135 -3.61 12.34 -9.09
N ARG A 136 -4.27 13.36 -9.64
CA ARG A 136 -5.69 13.34 -10.00
C ARG A 136 -5.90 13.47 -11.52
N GLY A 137 -7.03 12.97 -12.01
CA GLY A 137 -7.50 13.14 -13.36
C GLY A 137 -6.48 12.79 -14.44
N GLN A 138 -6.24 13.71 -15.37
CA GLN A 138 -5.32 13.52 -16.48
C GLN A 138 -3.85 13.45 -16.05
N LEU A 139 -3.46 14.18 -14.99
CA LEU A 139 -2.10 14.09 -14.47
C LEU A 139 -1.79 12.66 -14.02
N TRP A 140 -2.72 12.03 -13.29
CA TRP A 140 -2.54 10.64 -12.88
C TRP A 140 -2.41 9.70 -14.10
N ARG A 141 -3.29 9.82 -15.09
CA ARG A 141 -3.24 8.99 -16.30
C ARG A 141 -1.88 9.10 -16.99
N HIS A 142 -1.39 10.32 -17.10
CA HIS A 142 -0.09 10.59 -17.71
C HIS A 142 1.06 9.97 -16.92
N VAL A 143 1.15 10.22 -15.61
CA VAL A 143 2.18 9.64 -14.75
C VAL A 143 2.09 8.11 -14.76
N ARG A 144 0.88 7.55 -14.61
CA ARG A 144 0.64 6.10 -14.60
C ARG A 144 1.10 5.43 -15.89
N SER A 145 0.71 5.95 -17.06
CA SER A 145 1.09 5.37 -18.35
C SER A 145 2.59 5.44 -18.61
N THR A 146 3.27 6.48 -18.12
CA THR A 146 4.72 6.63 -18.27
C THR A 146 5.51 5.67 -17.36
N PHE A 147 5.02 5.41 -16.14
CA PHE A 147 5.76 4.56 -15.19
C PHE A 147 5.36 3.08 -15.22
N SER A 148 4.21 2.70 -15.81
CA SER A 148 3.81 1.28 -15.86
C SER A 148 4.83 0.39 -16.58
N PRO A 149 5.48 0.80 -17.69
CA PRO A 149 6.49 -0.01 -18.37
C PRO A 149 7.74 -0.32 -17.52
N VAL A 150 7.98 0.44 -16.44
CA VAL A 150 9.11 0.21 -15.52
C VAL A 150 8.97 -1.11 -14.76
N PHE A 151 7.75 -1.65 -14.63
CA PHE A 151 7.42 -2.86 -13.88
C PHE A 151 7.08 -4.07 -14.76
N THR A 152 7.55 -4.09 -16.02
CA THR A 152 7.41 -5.26 -16.91
C THR A 152 8.30 -6.42 -16.46
N SER A 153 7.99 -7.64 -16.91
CA SER A 153 8.75 -8.85 -16.56
C SER A 153 10.23 -8.75 -16.97
N GLY A 154 10.51 -8.14 -18.13
CA GLY A 154 11.89 -7.91 -18.58
C GLY A 154 12.69 -7.02 -17.62
N LYS A 155 12.06 -5.95 -17.12
CA LYS A 155 12.70 -5.04 -16.15
C LYS A 155 12.84 -5.69 -14.77
N MET A 156 11.88 -6.53 -14.36
CA MET A 156 11.98 -7.30 -13.11
C MET A 156 13.15 -8.30 -13.13
N ARG A 157 13.43 -8.92 -14.28
CA ARG A 157 14.63 -9.79 -14.42
C ARG A 157 15.94 -9.03 -14.16
N LEU A 158 16.03 -7.75 -14.57
CA LEU A 158 17.21 -6.92 -14.29
C LEU A 158 17.34 -6.61 -12.78
N MET A 159 16.22 -6.43 -12.09
CA MET A 159 16.21 -6.12 -10.65
C MET A 159 16.49 -7.35 -9.78
N LEU A 160 16.27 -8.56 -10.30
CA LEU A 160 16.47 -9.81 -9.56
C LEU A 160 17.90 -9.95 -9.02
N GLN A 161 18.92 -9.42 -9.70
CA GLN A 161 20.31 -9.45 -9.23
C GLN A 161 20.48 -8.73 -7.88
N PHE A 162 19.85 -7.56 -7.71
CA PHE A 162 19.93 -6.79 -6.47
C PHE A 162 19.16 -7.51 -5.34
N MET A 163 17.99 -8.08 -5.65
CA MET A 163 17.21 -8.86 -4.69
C MET A 163 17.96 -10.10 -4.21
N ASN A 164 18.64 -10.80 -5.12
CA ASN A 164 19.49 -11.95 -4.79
C ASN A 164 20.70 -11.57 -3.91
N GLN A 165 21.33 -10.43 -4.17
CA GLN A 165 22.43 -9.94 -3.33
C GLN A 165 21.93 -9.66 -1.91
N THR A 166 20.88 -8.85 -1.77
CA THR A 166 20.32 -8.51 -0.46
C THR A 166 19.78 -9.73 0.29
N SER A 167 19.22 -10.71 -0.44
CA SER A 167 18.77 -11.97 0.20
C SER A 167 19.93 -12.80 0.73
N ALA A 168 21.10 -12.75 0.10
CA ALA A 168 22.32 -13.40 0.61
C ALA A 168 22.83 -12.70 1.89
N GLU A 169 22.85 -11.37 1.91
CA GLU A 169 23.22 -10.59 3.12
C GLU A 169 22.26 -10.87 4.29
N MET A 170 20.96 -10.96 4.03
CA MET A 170 19.97 -11.38 5.04
C MET A 170 20.25 -12.80 5.53
N ALA A 171 20.55 -13.74 4.64
CA ALA A 171 20.84 -15.12 5.01
C ALA A 171 22.08 -15.24 5.93
N GLU A 172 23.09 -14.36 5.80
CA GLU A 172 24.23 -14.32 6.71
C GLU A 172 23.81 -13.93 8.14
N VAL A 173 22.86 -12.98 8.30
CA VAL A 173 22.31 -12.63 9.63
C VAL A 173 21.59 -13.81 10.24
N PHE A 174 20.78 -14.52 9.42
CA PHE A 174 20.04 -15.70 9.86
C PHE A 174 21.00 -16.85 10.23
N ALA A 175 22.11 -17.03 9.49
CA ALA A 175 23.13 -18.03 9.81
C ALA A 175 23.79 -17.75 11.17
N LYS A 176 24.18 -16.50 11.43
CA LYS A 176 24.75 -16.12 12.74
C LYS A 176 23.78 -16.39 13.89
N ALA A 177 22.50 -16.10 13.71
CA ALA A 177 21.48 -16.38 14.72
C ALA A 177 21.24 -17.89 14.90
N ALA A 178 21.29 -18.68 13.82
CA ALA A 178 21.20 -20.14 13.90
C ALA A 178 22.40 -20.75 14.67
N GLU A 179 23.59 -20.20 14.48
CA GLU A 179 24.82 -20.63 15.18
C GLU A 179 24.81 -20.23 16.67
N SER A 180 24.36 -19.01 16.99
CA SER A 180 24.28 -18.52 18.39
C SER A 180 23.08 -19.08 19.15
N GLY A 181 22.05 -19.56 18.46
CA GLY A 181 20.76 -19.97 19.03
C GLY A 181 19.88 -18.80 19.49
N GLU A 182 20.20 -17.57 19.08
CA GLU A 182 19.43 -16.38 19.41
C GLU A 182 18.13 -16.30 18.60
N ASP A 183 17.09 -15.78 19.23
CA ASP A 183 15.82 -15.48 18.55
C ASP A 183 15.95 -14.22 17.70
N LEU A 184 15.39 -14.24 16.51
CA LEU A 184 15.40 -13.12 15.57
C LEU A 184 14.06 -12.35 15.61
N ASP A 185 14.13 -11.04 15.56
CA ASP A 185 12.98 -10.20 15.22
C ASP A 185 12.77 -10.23 13.70
N ALA A 186 11.85 -11.08 13.24
CA ALA A 186 11.52 -11.22 11.82
C ALA A 186 11.04 -9.90 11.21
N HIS A 187 10.28 -9.08 11.95
CA HIS A 187 9.79 -7.79 11.43
C HIS A 187 10.93 -6.80 11.20
N LYS A 188 11.86 -6.66 12.14
CA LYS A 188 13.03 -5.79 11.99
C LYS A 188 13.84 -6.15 10.75
N TRP A 189 14.19 -7.43 10.59
CA TRP A 189 15.03 -7.87 9.48
C TRP A 189 14.31 -7.85 8.14
N SER A 190 13.00 -8.06 8.12
CA SER A 190 12.17 -7.87 6.94
C SER A 190 12.12 -6.42 6.46
N LYS A 191 12.07 -5.47 7.39
CA LYS A 191 12.17 -4.04 7.08
C LYS A 191 13.55 -3.69 6.50
N SER A 192 14.63 -4.20 7.08
CA SER A 192 15.98 -4.02 6.55
C SER A 192 16.11 -4.60 5.15
N PHE A 193 15.59 -5.81 4.92
CA PHE A 193 15.58 -6.47 3.62
C PHE A 193 14.87 -5.63 2.54
N SER A 194 13.65 -5.18 2.84
CA SER A 194 12.88 -4.37 1.91
C SER A 194 13.53 -3.01 1.64
N LEU A 195 14.12 -2.39 2.67
CA LEU A 195 14.82 -1.12 2.50
C LEU A 195 16.03 -1.24 1.58
N ASP A 196 16.87 -2.25 1.79
CA ASP A 196 18.07 -2.43 0.98
C ASP A 196 17.72 -2.78 -0.46
N ILE A 197 16.69 -3.60 -0.68
CA ILE A 197 16.19 -3.90 -2.04
C ILE A 197 15.68 -2.64 -2.73
N ILE A 198 14.75 -1.90 -2.11
CA ILE A 198 14.17 -0.73 -2.79
C ILE A 198 15.21 0.38 -3.00
N SER A 199 16.15 0.54 -2.07
CA SER A 199 17.24 1.51 -2.20
C SER A 199 18.20 1.14 -3.33
N SER A 200 18.57 -0.11 -3.44
CA SER A 200 19.45 -0.61 -4.51
C SER A 200 18.75 -0.59 -5.87
N CYS A 201 17.51 -1.11 -5.94
CA CYS A 201 16.75 -1.19 -7.18
C CYS A 201 16.25 0.16 -7.67
N ALA A 202 15.83 1.05 -6.75
CA ALA A 202 15.23 2.33 -7.12
C ALA A 202 16.27 3.44 -7.31
N PHE A 203 17.31 3.48 -6.48
CA PHE A 203 18.23 4.62 -6.41
C PHE A 203 19.70 4.23 -6.63
N GLY A 204 20.00 2.94 -6.72
CA GLY A 204 21.38 2.45 -6.80
C GLY A 204 22.19 2.80 -5.53
N VAL A 205 21.51 3.01 -4.41
CA VAL A 205 22.11 3.31 -3.10
C VAL A 205 22.11 2.04 -2.26
N ASN A 206 23.25 1.70 -1.68
CA ASN A 206 23.33 0.64 -0.67
C ASN A 206 22.95 1.26 0.70
N ALA A 207 21.80 0.90 1.24
CA ALA A 207 21.38 1.38 2.56
C ALA A 207 22.16 0.71 3.70
N GLY A 208 22.81 -0.46 3.44
CA GLY A 208 23.69 -1.14 4.39
C GLY A 208 23.02 -1.57 5.68
N SER A 209 21.74 -1.90 5.62
CA SER A 209 20.93 -2.19 6.81
C SER A 209 21.36 -3.46 7.55
N PHE A 210 22.10 -4.36 6.88
CA PHE A 210 22.61 -5.61 7.47
C PHE A 210 24.04 -5.48 8.01
N SER A 211 24.86 -4.58 7.46
CA SER A 211 26.26 -4.40 7.87
C SER A 211 26.42 -3.58 9.16
N GLY A 212 25.41 -2.81 9.52
CA GLY A 212 25.52 -1.81 10.59
C GLY A 212 26.34 -0.57 10.20
N GLU A 213 26.88 -0.54 8.99
CA GLU A 213 27.65 0.58 8.41
C GLU A 213 26.77 1.49 7.55
N GLY A 214 25.47 1.19 7.46
CA GLY A 214 24.51 1.92 6.62
C GLY A 214 24.36 3.38 7.03
N ASP A 215 23.91 4.20 6.08
CA ASP A 215 23.58 5.61 6.32
C ASP A 215 22.45 5.72 7.35
N THR A 216 22.83 5.92 8.60
CA THR A 216 21.91 6.09 9.74
C THR A 216 20.93 7.24 9.52
N GLN A 217 21.32 8.26 8.75
CA GLN A 217 20.47 9.39 8.39
C GLN A 217 19.40 8.96 7.38
N PHE A 218 19.77 8.15 6.38
CA PHE A 218 18.82 7.62 5.39
C PHE A 218 17.74 6.76 6.08
N LEU A 219 18.15 5.81 6.91
CA LEU A 219 17.25 4.95 7.69
C LEU A 219 16.30 5.76 8.59
N ALA A 220 16.86 6.68 9.38
CA ALA A 220 16.07 7.55 10.24
C ALA A 220 15.07 8.42 9.46
N THR A 221 15.48 8.90 8.27
CA THR A 221 14.61 9.74 7.43
C THR A 221 13.49 8.93 6.78
N VAL A 222 13.76 7.67 6.38
CA VAL A 222 12.71 6.75 5.88
C VAL A 222 11.69 6.47 6.99
N GLN A 223 12.14 6.14 8.19
CA GLN A 223 11.26 5.86 9.33
C GLN A 223 10.44 7.10 9.74
N ASP A 224 11.05 8.29 9.67
CA ASP A 224 10.37 9.55 9.98
C ASP A 224 9.13 9.77 9.10
N ILE A 225 9.18 9.45 7.80
CA ILE A 225 8.03 9.62 6.90
C ILE A 225 6.80 8.82 7.35
N PHE A 226 7.00 7.66 7.96
CA PHE A 226 5.90 6.78 8.41
C PHE A 226 5.42 7.06 9.83
N SER A 227 6.14 7.90 10.59
CA SER A 227 5.73 8.28 11.94
C SER A 227 4.75 9.45 11.89
N LEU A 228 3.68 9.41 12.67
CA LEU A 228 2.81 10.56 12.94
C LEU A 228 3.24 11.17 14.27
N ASP A 229 3.77 12.40 14.23
CA ASP A 229 4.03 13.14 15.44
C ASP A 229 2.85 14.04 15.87
N ALA A 230 2.90 14.54 17.10
CA ALA A 230 1.83 15.38 17.64
C ALA A 230 1.62 16.67 16.84
N TYR A 231 2.68 17.21 16.22
CA TYR A 231 2.59 18.42 15.41
C TYR A 231 1.76 18.16 14.14
N GLU A 232 2.02 17.06 13.44
CA GLU A 232 1.29 16.69 12.23
C GLU A 232 -0.16 16.34 12.53
N ALA A 233 -0.41 15.63 13.64
CA ALA A 233 -1.77 15.33 14.07
C ALA A 233 -2.57 16.63 14.36
N ILE A 234 -1.96 17.62 15.03
CA ILE A 234 -2.58 18.92 15.29
C ILE A 234 -2.84 19.66 13.96
N LEU A 235 -1.86 19.72 13.06
CA LEU A 235 -2.04 20.36 11.77
C LEU A 235 -3.15 19.69 10.94
N ALA A 236 -3.23 18.37 10.91
CA ALA A 236 -4.28 17.63 10.22
C ALA A 236 -5.67 18.02 10.76
N VAL A 237 -5.83 18.11 12.09
CA VAL A 237 -7.09 18.57 12.71
C VAL A 237 -7.39 20.02 12.36
N LEU A 238 -6.41 20.93 12.42
CA LEU A 238 -6.60 22.34 12.04
C LEU A 238 -6.98 22.47 10.56
N TYR A 239 -6.44 21.63 9.70
CA TYR A 239 -6.75 21.62 8.27
C TYR A 239 -8.19 21.23 7.95
N LEU A 240 -8.86 20.49 8.84
CA LEU A 240 -10.30 20.18 8.74
C LEU A 240 -11.20 21.38 9.00
N ILE A 241 -10.66 22.47 9.56
CA ILE A 241 -11.41 23.66 9.95
C ILE A 241 -11.16 24.78 8.92
N PRO A 242 -12.15 25.17 8.09
CA PRO A 242 -11.94 26.05 6.93
C PRO A 242 -11.18 27.35 7.18
N PRO A 243 -11.41 28.13 8.27
CA PRO A 243 -10.63 29.34 8.54
C PRO A 243 -9.15 29.06 8.77
N PHE A 244 -8.83 27.98 9.51
CA PHE A 244 -7.43 27.59 9.77
C PHE A 244 -6.78 27.04 8.50
N ARG A 245 -7.51 26.21 7.72
CA ARG A 245 -7.04 25.73 6.41
C ARG A 245 -6.65 26.91 5.52
N PHE A 246 -7.53 27.91 5.39
CA PHE A 246 -7.22 29.10 4.58
C PHE A 246 -5.95 29.83 5.06
N ALA A 247 -5.78 29.97 6.38
CA ALA A 247 -4.58 30.61 6.96
C ALA A 247 -3.32 29.77 6.70
N LEU A 248 -3.39 28.45 6.91
CA LEU A 248 -2.27 27.52 6.69
C LEU A 248 -1.85 27.50 5.21
N ASP A 249 -2.81 27.46 4.29
CA ASP A 249 -2.58 27.51 2.84
C ASP A 249 -1.93 28.84 2.42
N LYS A 250 -2.46 29.97 2.95
CA LYS A 250 -1.91 31.31 2.66
C LYS A 250 -0.49 31.47 3.17
N LEU A 251 -0.20 30.91 4.34
CA LEU A 251 1.14 30.94 4.95
C LEU A 251 2.04 29.83 4.40
N LYS A 252 1.51 28.94 3.53
CA LYS A 252 2.22 27.78 2.97
C LYS A 252 2.87 26.91 4.06
N VAL A 253 2.15 26.71 5.18
CA VAL A 253 2.61 25.83 6.26
C VAL A 253 2.62 24.40 5.75
N PRO A 254 3.76 23.68 5.77
CA PRO A 254 3.84 22.33 5.26
C PRO A 254 3.10 21.35 6.17
N LEU A 255 2.24 20.52 5.56
CA LEU A 255 1.55 19.41 6.22
C LEU A 255 2.41 18.14 6.21
N MET A 256 3.15 17.93 5.11
CA MET A 256 3.94 16.71 4.92
C MET A 256 5.40 16.99 5.32
N LYS A 257 5.92 16.21 6.23
CA LYS A 257 7.31 16.20 6.79
C LYS A 257 8.35 16.95 5.94
N PRO A 258 8.56 18.26 6.15
CA PRO A 258 9.36 19.06 5.22
C PRO A 258 10.84 18.67 5.22
N LYS A 259 11.37 18.21 6.37
CA LYS A 259 12.78 17.82 6.51
C LYS A 259 13.06 16.55 5.71
N SER A 260 12.27 15.53 5.89
CA SER A 260 12.42 14.22 5.23
C SER A 260 12.11 14.31 3.74
N THR A 261 11.07 15.07 3.36
CA THR A 261 10.73 15.35 1.96
C THR A 261 11.87 16.05 1.22
N LYS A 262 12.50 17.07 1.84
CA LYS A 262 13.65 17.78 1.25
C LYS A 262 14.86 16.88 1.10
N PHE A 263 15.13 16.03 2.07
CA PHE A 263 16.22 15.06 2.01
C PHE A 263 16.07 14.13 0.79
N PHE A 264 14.91 13.48 0.64
CA PHE A 264 14.68 12.57 -0.48
C PHE A 264 14.64 13.29 -1.82
N HIS A 265 14.04 14.47 -1.87
CA HIS A 265 14.09 15.28 -3.09
C HIS A 265 15.54 15.58 -3.51
N SER A 266 16.39 16.00 -2.57
CA SER A 266 17.79 16.31 -2.84
C SER A 266 18.56 15.07 -3.31
N LEU A 267 18.40 13.95 -2.62
CA LEU A 267 19.03 12.67 -2.96
C LEU A 267 18.67 12.23 -4.38
N ILE A 268 17.38 12.17 -4.67
CA ILE A 268 16.87 11.71 -5.98
C ILE A 268 17.32 12.65 -7.09
N THR A 269 17.21 13.97 -6.89
CA THR A 269 17.63 14.96 -7.89
C THR A 269 19.13 14.85 -8.17
N GLN A 270 19.96 14.71 -7.15
CA GLN A 270 21.40 14.57 -7.32
C GLN A 270 21.75 13.27 -8.09
N THR A 271 21.11 12.15 -7.73
CA THR A 271 21.31 10.87 -8.41
C THR A 271 20.90 10.95 -9.89
N LEU A 272 19.72 11.51 -10.19
CA LEU A 272 19.24 11.72 -11.56
C LEU A 272 20.25 12.55 -12.39
N ARG A 273 20.66 13.69 -11.88
CA ARG A 273 21.59 14.58 -12.58
C ARG A 273 22.94 13.92 -12.81
N HIS A 274 23.50 13.28 -11.79
CA HIS A 274 24.75 12.56 -11.91
C HIS A 274 24.70 11.50 -13.03
N ARG A 275 23.62 10.68 -13.05
CA ARG A 275 23.43 9.66 -14.10
C ARG A 275 23.24 10.27 -15.49
N MET A 276 22.53 11.39 -15.58
CA MET A 276 22.33 12.08 -16.88
C MET A 276 23.62 12.71 -17.40
N GLU A 277 24.50 13.21 -16.53
CA GLU A 277 25.77 13.83 -16.88
C GLU A 277 26.85 12.79 -17.19
N THR A 278 26.94 11.72 -16.42
CA THR A 278 27.99 10.69 -16.57
C THR A 278 27.63 9.61 -17.60
N GLY A 279 26.35 9.41 -17.88
CA GLY A 279 25.87 8.30 -18.70
C GLY A 279 26.01 6.92 -18.00
N GLU A 280 26.30 6.89 -16.69
CA GLU A 280 26.38 5.65 -15.93
C GLU A 280 25.05 4.91 -15.97
N LYS A 281 25.09 3.59 -16.28
CA LYS A 281 23.93 2.71 -16.30
C LYS A 281 24.09 1.59 -15.26
N ARG A 282 23.06 1.41 -14.42
CA ARG A 282 23.01 0.31 -13.43
C ARG A 282 21.86 -0.65 -13.67
N ASN A 283 20.99 -0.35 -14.65
CA ASN A 283 19.75 -1.09 -14.91
C ASN A 283 18.78 -1.08 -13.73
N ASP A 284 18.74 0.04 -13.01
CA ASP A 284 17.85 0.31 -11.88
C ASP A 284 16.64 1.17 -12.30
N LEU A 285 15.75 1.49 -11.33
CA LEU A 285 14.57 2.31 -11.61
C LEU A 285 14.93 3.73 -12.07
N ILE A 286 16.05 4.31 -11.62
CA ILE A 286 16.50 5.64 -12.07
C ILE A 286 16.82 5.62 -13.57
N ASP A 287 17.50 4.61 -14.06
CA ASP A 287 17.79 4.49 -15.50
C ASP A 287 16.50 4.37 -16.31
N LEU A 288 15.53 3.59 -15.81
CA LEU A 288 14.22 3.46 -16.44
C LEU A 288 13.41 4.78 -16.39
N MET A 289 13.54 5.54 -15.32
CA MET A 289 12.92 6.88 -15.21
C MET A 289 13.57 7.88 -16.18
N ILE A 290 14.89 7.83 -16.35
CA ILE A 290 15.61 8.64 -17.35
C ILE A 290 15.16 8.27 -18.76
N ALA A 291 15.04 6.97 -19.06
CA ALA A 291 14.52 6.49 -20.34
C ALA A 291 13.05 6.97 -20.57
N ALA A 292 12.22 6.92 -19.52
CA ALA A 292 10.86 7.46 -19.57
C ALA A 292 10.82 8.96 -19.86
N MET A 293 11.74 9.74 -19.25
CA MET A 293 11.88 11.18 -19.55
C MET A 293 12.21 11.43 -21.03
N ARG A 294 13.00 10.55 -21.63
CA ARG A 294 13.44 10.66 -23.01
C ARG A 294 12.47 10.04 -24.01
N ASN A 295 11.38 9.41 -23.54
CA ASN A 295 10.47 8.57 -24.33
C ASN A 295 11.20 7.40 -25.03
N GLU A 296 12.20 6.82 -24.37
CA GLU A 296 13.05 5.72 -24.86
C GLU A 296 12.64 4.35 -24.27
N LEU A 297 11.53 4.26 -23.53
CA LEU A 297 11.04 2.97 -23.04
C LEU A 297 10.33 2.24 -24.18
N ASP A 298 10.95 1.14 -24.64
CA ASP A 298 10.35 0.24 -25.62
C ASP A 298 9.13 -0.49 -25.06
N GLU A 299 8.08 -0.62 -25.90
CA GLU A 299 6.85 -1.35 -25.57
C GLU A 299 7.01 -2.87 -25.84
N ASP A 300 8.19 -3.33 -26.27
CA ASP A 300 8.44 -4.65 -26.85
C ASP A 300 8.38 -5.85 -25.89
N ASP A 301 8.19 -5.63 -24.59
CA ASP A 301 8.13 -6.72 -23.60
C ASP A 301 6.69 -7.27 -23.35
N GLU A 302 5.75 -7.11 -24.29
CA GLU A 302 4.35 -7.56 -24.13
C GLU A 302 4.12 -9.07 -24.38
N GLU A 303 5.11 -9.83 -24.85
CA GLU A 303 4.89 -11.23 -25.29
C GLU A 303 4.73 -12.28 -24.17
N ASP A 304 4.97 -11.94 -22.89
CA ASP A 304 4.90 -12.90 -21.76
C ASP A 304 3.61 -12.79 -20.92
N ASN A 305 2.50 -12.41 -21.53
CA ASN A 305 1.19 -12.29 -20.83
C ASN A 305 0.41 -13.62 -20.73
N ASN A 306 1.07 -14.76 -20.69
CA ASN A 306 0.43 -16.08 -20.50
C ASN A 306 0.26 -16.50 -19.02
N GLY A 307 0.27 -15.56 -18.10
CA GLY A 307 -0.17 -15.80 -16.71
C GLY A 307 -1.57 -15.24 -16.50
N ASP A 308 -2.37 -15.97 -15.75
CA ASP A 308 -3.74 -15.67 -15.28
C ASP A 308 -3.77 -14.36 -14.42
N ASP A 309 -3.28 -13.26 -15.01
CA ASP A 309 -3.07 -11.98 -14.33
C ASP A 309 -4.39 -11.18 -14.36
N CYS A 310 -5.26 -11.48 -13.40
CA CYS A 310 -6.46 -10.68 -13.08
C CYS A 310 -6.14 -9.18 -12.85
N MET A 311 -4.86 -8.80 -12.90
CA MET A 311 -4.36 -7.44 -12.65
C MET A 311 -4.02 -6.66 -13.92
N THR A 312 -4.07 -7.28 -15.11
CA THR A 312 -3.83 -6.56 -16.35
C THR A 312 -4.96 -5.59 -16.62
N THR A 313 -4.64 -4.32 -16.60
CA THR A 313 -5.55 -3.24 -17.01
C THR A 313 -5.79 -3.38 -18.50
N ASN A 314 -6.91 -4.00 -18.90
CA ASN A 314 -7.46 -3.87 -20.25
C ASN A 314 -7.96 -2.43 -20.45
N GLU A 315 -7.06 -1.45 -20.42
CA GLU A 315 -7.40 -0.16 -21.03
C GLU A 315 -7.39 -0.36 -22.54
N PRO A 316 -8.48 -0.03 -23.25
CA PRO A 316 -8.46 -0.06 -24.70
C PRO A 316 -7.34 0.88 -25.16
N LYS A 317 -6.42 0.40 -25.99
CA LYS A 317 -5.37 1.19 -26.66
C LYS A 317 -6.06 2.32 -27.46
N LYS A 318 -6.53 3.38 -26.78
CA LYS A 318 -6.87 4.63 -27.45
C LYS A 318 -5.56 5.20 -27.92
N THR A 319 -5.47 5.47 -29.23
CA THR A 319 -4.39 6.22 -29.88
C THR A 319 -3.95 7.36 -28.98
N MET A 320 -2.83 7.17 -28.27
CA MET A 320 -2.32 8.16 -27.33
C MET A 320 -1.80 9.34 -28.15
N GLU A 321 -2.38 10.52 -27.92
CA GLU A 321 -1.73 11.78 -28.24
C GLU A 321 -0.28 11.71 -27.74
N LYS A 322 0.68 12.28 -28.51
CA LYS A 322 2.12 12.29 -28.19
C LYS A 322 2.30 12.47 -26.67
N LYS A 323 2.89 11.47 -26.03
CA LYS A 323 3.16 11.48 -24.57
C LYS A 323 3.84 12.81 -24.24
N ALA A 324 3.21 13.66 -23.43
CA ALA A 324 3.84 14.88 -22.97
C ALA A 324 5.07 14.48 -22.13
N LYS A 325 6.18 15.17 -22.33
CA LYS A 325 7.43 14.90 -21.60
C LYS A 325 7.20 15.17 -20.11
N LEU A 326 7.51 14.19 -19.25
CA LEU A 326 7.49 14.40 -17.80
C LEU A 326 8.59 15.40 -17.41
N ASP A 327 8.25 16.33 -16.53
CA ASP A 327 9.25 17.21 -15.95
C ASP A 327 10.02 16.49 -14.81
N GLU A 328 11.20 17.03 -14.47
CA GLU A 328 12.06 16.51 -13.39
C GLU A 328 11.29 16.44 -12.06
N PHE A 329 10.39 17.40 -11.80
CA PHE A 329 9.62 17.47 -10.57
C PHE A 329 8.68 16.26 -10.39
N LEU A 330 7.94 15.89 -11.44
CA LEU A 330 7.03 14.73 -11.41
C LEU A 330 7.77 13.41 -11.27
N ILE A 331 8.96 13.31 -11.84
CA ILE A 331 9.82 12.13 -11.72
C ILE A 331 10.33 12.00 -10.30
N VAL A 332 10.87 13.07 -9.73
CA VAL A 332 11.35 13.07 -8.34
C VAL A 332 10.21 12.77 -7.37
N ALA A 333 9.04 13.38 -7.57
CA ALA A 333 7.86 13.10 -6.76
C ALA A 333 7.42 11.63 -6.84
N THR A 334 7.46 11.04 -8.03
CA THR A 334 7.08 9.62 -8.22
C THR A 334 8.15 8.67 -7.70
N ALA A 335 9.44 8.97 -7.90
CA ALA A 335 10.55 8.19 -7.32
C ALA A 335 10.45 8.16 -5.79
N MET A 336 10.17 9.30 -5.17
CA MET A 336 10.00 9.40 -3.71
C MET A 336 8.86 8.48 -3.20
N VAL A 337 7.71 8.48 -3.87
CA VAL A 337 6.61 7.61 -3.43
C VAL A 337 6.91 6.13 -3.66
N LEU A 338 7.66 5.78 -4.71
CA LEU A 338 8.07 4.38 -4.94
C LEU A 338 8.97 3.86 -3.83
N LEU A 339 9.91 4.69 -3.32
CA LEU A 339 10.73 4.34 -2.15
C LEU A 339 9.85 4.07 -0.93
N VAL A 340 8.99 5.05 -0.60
CA VAL A 340 8.12 4.98 0.57
C VAL A 340 7.19 3.77 0.48
N ALA A 341 6.53 3.59 -0.66
CA ALA A 341 5.58 2.49 -0.86
C ALA A 341 6.28 1.11 -0.86
N GLY A 342 7.46 0.98 -1.47
CA GLY A 342 8.19 -0.29 -1.54
C GLY A 342 8.73 -0.74 -0.20
N TYR A 343 9.25 0.17 0.62
CA TYR A 343 9.84 -0.16 1.92
C TYR A 343 8.84 -0.74 2.91
N ASP A 344 7.79 0.02 3.23
CA ASP A 344 6.92 -0.32 4.35
C ASP A 344 6.02 -1.52 4.04
N THR A 345 5.43 -1.56 2.84
CA THR A 345 4.46 -2.59 2.48
C THR A 345 5.09 -3.95 2.32
N SER A 346 6.20 -4.06 1.57
CA SER A 346 6.91 -5.32 1.37
C SER A 346 7.54 -5.82 2.67
N GLY A 347 8.18 -4.93 3.45
CA GLY A 347 8.80 -5.28 4.73
C GLY A 347 7.80 -5.85 5.73
N ASN A 348 6.62 -5.22 5.89
CA ASN A 348 5.57 -5.74 6.76
C ASN A 348 5.04 -7.09 6.24
N THR A 349 4.78 -7.22 4.93
CA THR A 349 4.29 -8.48 4.34
C THR A 349 5.28 -9.62 4.56
N PHE A 350 6.57 -9.35 4.37
CA PHE A 350 7.62 -10.36 4.58
C PHE A 350 7.75 -10.77 6.03
N GLY A 351 7.66 -9.82 6.98
CA GLY A 351 7.64 -10.09 8.41
C GLY A 351 6.46 -10.97 8.83
N PHE A 352 5.27 -10.67 8.33
CA PHE A 352 4.09 -11.52 8.55
C PHE A 352 4.24 -12.91 7.92
N ALA A 353 4.87 -13.01 6.74
CA ALA A 353 5.14 -14.30 6.11
C ALA A 353 6.05 -15.17 6.98
N LEU A 354 7.14 -14.62 7.51
CA LEU A 354 8.05 -15.37 8.39
C LEU A 354 7.36 -15.83 9.68
N TRP A 355 6.54 -14.98 10.28
CA TRP A 355 5.76 -15.35 11.48
C TRP A 355 4.74 -16.45 11.17
N LEU A 356 4.00 -16.35 10.07
CA LEU A 356 3.04 -17.37 9.65
C LEU A 356 3.74 -18.71 9.36
N LEU A 357 4.91 -18.70 8.74
CA LEU A 357 5.67 -19.92 8.47
C LEU A 357 6.22 -20.54 9.74
N ALA A 358 6.68 -19.74 10.71
CA ALA A 358 7.13 -20.22 12.00
C ALA A 358 6.02 -20.92 12.80
N THR A 359 4.78 -20.46 12.64
CA THR A 359 3.60 -20.98 13.34
C THR A 359 2.83 -22.05 12.56
N ASN A 360 3.18 -22.28 11.28
CA ASN A 360 2.51 -23.25 10.39
C ASN A 360 3.54 -24.18 9.70
N PRO A 361 4.18 -25.11 10.42
CA PRO A 361 5.28 -25.92 9.91
C PRO A 361 4.90 -26.78 8.69
N ALA A 362 3.68 -27.27 8.61
CA ALA A 362 3.24 -28.07 7.45
C ALA A 362 3.23 -27.28 6.13
N VAL A 363 2.87 -25.97 6.18
CA VAL A 363 2.96 -25.08 5.02
C VAL A 363 4.41 -24.83 4.65
N GLN A 364 5.26 -24.63 5.65
CA GLN A 364 6.70 -24.43 5.45
C GLN A 364 7.36 -25.66 4.79
N ASP A 365 7.00 -26.88 5.23
CA ASP A 365 7.51 -28.13 4.65
C ASP A 365 7.17 -28.27 3.16
N ARG A 366 5.95 -27.94 2.77
CA ARG A 366 5.54 -27.97 1.37
C ARG A 366 6.26 -26.92 0.52
N LEU A 367 6.45 -25.70 1.03
CA LEU A 367 7.24 -24.66 0.37
C LEU A 367 8.68 -25.10 0.16
N ARG A 368 9.29 -25.72 1.17
CA ARG A 368 10.63 -26.28 1.06
C ARG A 368 10.72 -27.35 -0.01
N ALA A 369 9.75 -28.27 -0.05
CA ALA A 369 9.72 -29.31 -1.07
C ALA A 369 9.64 -28.73 -2.49
N GLU A 370 8.84 -27.68 -2.72
CA GLU A 370 8.77 -27.01 -4.02
C GLU A 370 10.09 -26.32 -4.37
N ILE A 371 10.68 -25.57 -3.43
CA ILE A 371 11.96 -24.87 -3.62
C ILE A 371 13.11 -25.86 -3.89
N ASP A 372 13.20 -26.91 -3.10
CA ASP A 372 14.21 -27.97 -3.25
C ASP A 372 14.06 -28.70 -4.60
N GLY A 373 12.81 -28.94 -5.01
CA GLY A 373 12.48 -29.51 -6.30
C GLY A 373 12.95 -28.66 -7.48
N ALA A 374 12.75 -27.34 -7.43
CA ALA A 374 13.21 -26.42 -8.47
C ALA A 374 14.74 -26.38 -8.55
N HIS A 375 15.44 -26.39 -7.42
CA HIS A 375 16.91 -26.53 -7.43
C HIS A 375 17.37 -27.86 -8.01
N ALA A 376 16.73 -28.97 -7.66
CA ALA A 376 17.06 -30.30 -8.18
C ALA A 376 16.79 -30.42 -9.68
N SER A 377 15.80 -29.70 -10.20
CA SER A 377 15.45 -29.65 -11.64
C SER A 377 16.40 -28.74 -12.44
N GLY A 378 17.33 -28.04 -11.78
CA GLY A 378 18.27 -27.14 -12.46
C GLY A 378 17.64 -25.82 -12.92
N GLU A 379 16.54 -25.37 -12.30
CA GLU A 379 15.88 -24.09 -12.59
C GLU A 379 16.65 -22.90 -11.99
N THR A 380 17.99 -23.00 -12.02
CA THR A 380 18.92 -22.04 -11.43
C THR A 380 19.80 -21.39 -12.48
N ASP A 381 20.36 -20.23 -12.12
CA ASP A 381 21.42 -19.58 -12.89
C ASP A 381 22.78 -20.26 -12.66
N GLU A 382 23.81 -19.77 -13.31
CA GLU A 382 25.20 -20.25 -13.18
C GLU A 382 25.78 -20.17 -11.76
N ASN A 383 25.17 -19.35 -10.89
CA ASN A 383 25.54 -19.20 -9.48
C ASN A 383 24.65 -20.04 -8.54
N GLY A 384 23.83 -20.93 -9.09
CA GLY A 384 22.91 -21.78 -8.32
C GLY A 384 21.71 -21.05 -7.71
N ARG A 385 21.37 -19.84 -8.18
CA ARG A 385 20.22 -19.05 -7.72
C ARG A 385 19.03 -19.29 -8.62
N LEU A 386 17.84 -19.39 -8.03
CA LEU A 386 16.61 -19.57 -8.81
C LEU A 386 16.43 -18.46 -9.84
N THR A 387 16.06 -18.85 -11.06
CA THR A 387 15.78 -17.90 -12.13
C THR A 387 14.47 -17.15 -11.89
N TYR A 388 14.26 -16.02 -12.59
CA TYR A 388 13.00 -15.29 -12.55
C TYR A 388 11.80 -16.19 -12.90
N ASN A 389 11.95 -17.01 -13.95
CA ASN A 389 10.86 -17.88 -14.40
C ASN A 389 10.55 -18.97 -13.37
N ALA A 390 11.58 -19.55 -12.73
CA ALA A 390 11.39 -20.50 -11.64
C ALA A 390 10.60 -19.89 -10.49
N LEU A 391 11.03 -18.72 -9.98
CA LEU A 391 10.38 -18.03 -8.88
C LEU A 391 8.93 -17.64 -9.19
N MET A 392 8.64 -17.18 -10.40
CA MET A 392 7.29 -16.81 -10.80
C MET A 392 6.41 -18.03 -11.15
N GLY A 393 7.02 -19.16 -11.52
CA GLY A 393 6.36 -20.43 -11.82
C GLY A 393 6.02 -21.29 -10.61
N MET A 394 6.58 -21.00 -9.42
CA MET A 394 6.28 -21.76 -8.19
C MET A 394 4.83 -21.54 -7.74
N GLU A 395 3.99 -22.56 -7.94
CA GLU A 395 2.56 -22.46 -7.67
C GLU A 395 2.25 -22.38 -6.17
N TYR A 396 2.89 -23.20 -5.34
CA TYR A 396 2.61 -23.21 -3.92
C TYR A 396 3.17 -21.98 -3.20
N LEU A 397 4.34 -21.50 -3.60
CA LEU A 397 4.90 -20.25 -3.12
C LEU A 397 4.00 -19.06 -3.47
N ASP A 398 3.44 -19.06 -4.68
CA ASP A 398 2.48 -18.02 -5.09
C ASP A 398 1.21 -18.05 -4.24
N MET A 399 0.64 -19.24 -4.00
CA MET A 399 -0.53 -19.43 -3.15
C MET A 399 -0.26 -18.98 -1.71
N ALA A 400 0.91 -19.31 -1.16
CA ALA A 400 1.30 -18.92 0.19
C ALA A 400 1.44 -17.39 0.33
N VAL A 401 2.08 -16.72 -0.63
CA VAL A 401 2.22 -15.25 -0.62
C VAL A 401 0.86 -14.57 -0.78
N GLN A 402 -0.03 -15.09 -1.63
CA GLN A 402 -1.39 -14.57 -1.76
C GLN A 402 -2.18 -14.71 -0.44
N GLU A 403 -2.03 -15.83 0.28
CA GLU A 403 -2.71 -16.03 1.56
C GLU A 403 -2.14 -15.13 2.67
N VAL A 404 -0.81 -14.91 2.72
CA VAL A 404 -0.21 -13.90 3.61
C VAL A 404 -0.85 -12.54 3.39
N THR A 405 -0.93 -12.10 2.13
CA THR A 405 -1.43 -10.77 1.79
C THR A 405 -2.96 -10.66 1.87
N ARG A 406 -3.70 -11.76 1.80
CA ARG A 406 -5.13 -11.81 2.14
C ARG A 406 -5.33 -11.57 3.63
N ARG A 407 -4.61 -12.32 4.46
CA ARG A 407 -4.74 -12.24 5.93
C ARG A 407 -4.26 -10.89 6.46
N PHE A 408 -3.20 -10.35 5.88
CA PHE A 408 -2.60 -9.06 6.24
C PHE A 408 -2.53 -8.13 5.02
N PRO A 409 -3.67 -7.55 4.58
CA PRO A 409 -3.68 -6.59 3.46
C PRO A 409 -3.13 -5.25 3.91
N ILE A 410 -1.82 -5.05 3.76
CA ILE A 410 -1.07 -3.91 4.32
C ILE A 410 -1.69 -2.55 3.98
N GLY A 411 -2.11 -2.36 2.72
CA GLY A 411 -2.77 -1.15 2.23
C GLY A 411 -4.30 -1.24 2.18
N GLY A 412 -4.91 -2.13 2.94
CA GLY A 412 -6.35 -2.44 2.81
C GLY A 412 -7.29 -1.27 3.12
N SER A 413 -6.90 -0.37 4.02
CA SER A 413 -7.70 0.81 4.39
C SER A 413 -7.59 1.99 3.41
N VAL A 414 -6.66 1.94 2.43
CA VAL A 414 -6.43 3.07 1.51
C VAL A 414 -7.08 2.91 0.14
N ILE A 415 -7.85 1.84 -0.07
CA ILE A 415 -8.59 1.67 -1.33
C ILE A 415 -9.85 2.53 -1.26
N SER A 416 -9.72 3.77 -1.72
CA SER A 416 -10.81 4.74 -1.76
C SER A 416 -10.92 5.37 -3.15
N ARG A 417 -12.11 5.90 -3.47
CA ARG A 417 -12.38 6.64 -4.69
C ARG A 417 -13.25 7.85 -4.38
N GLU A 418 -13.17 8.86 -5.24
CA GLU A 418 -14.07 10.00 -5.23
C GLU A 418 -14.94 9.95 -6.50
N ALA A 419 -16.25 10.14 -6.33
CA ALA A 419 -17.17 10.25 -7.45
C ALA A 419 -16.96 11.61 -8.15
N ASN A 420 -16.45 11.61 -9.38
CA ASN A 420 -16.20 12.84 -10.14
C ASN A 420 -17.46 13.39 -10.82
N ARG A 421 -18.54 12.64 -10.82
CA ARG A 421 -19.89 13.00 -11.29
C ARG A 421 -20.94 12.28 -10.46
N GLU A 422 -22.18 12.68 -10.60
CA GLU A 422 -23.31 11.92 -10.08
C GLU A 422 -23.35 10.52 -10.72
N TYR A 423 -23.55 9.50 -9.90
CA TYR A 423 -23.48 8.11 -10.34
C TYR A 423 -24.57 7.25 -9.67
N ARG A 424 -25.45 6.64 -10.49
CA ARG A 424 -26.45 5.69 -10.01
C ARG A 424 -25.79 4.33 -9.77
N LEU A 425 -25.90 3.83 -8.55
CA LEU A 425 -25.28 2.57 -8.13
C LEU A 425 -26.00 1.39 -8.83
N PRO A 426 -25.28 0.52 -9.54
CA PRO A 426 -25.88 -0.57 -10.30
C PRO A 426 -26.70 -1.51 -9.42
N GLY A 427 -27.89 -1.90 -9.90
CA GLY A 427 -28.78 -2.81 -9.18
C GLY A 427 -29.43 -2.23 -7.91
N THR A 428 -29.43 -0.89 -7.80
CA THR A 428 -30.04 -0.15 -6.67
C THR A 428 -30.73 1.13 -7.16
N ASP A 429 -31.49 1.76 -6.27
CA ASP A 429 -32.07 3.10 -6.51
C ASP A 429 -31.20 4.23 -5.92
N LEU A 430 -30.05 3.88 -5.33
CA LEU A 430 -29.15 4.85 -4.73
C LEU A 430 -28.33 5.58 -5.81
N THR A 431 -28.30 6.90 -5.70
CA THR A 431 -27.43 7.76 -6.49
C THR A 431 -26.36 8.37 -5.60
N ILE A 432 -25.11 8.18 -5.97
CA ILE A 432 -23.93 8.75 -5.31
C ILE A 432 -23.73 10.17 -5.87
N PRO A 433 -23.71 11.22 -5.03
CA PRO A 433 -23.48 12.57 -5.50
C PRO A 433 -22.02 12.79 -5.91
N LYS A 434 -21.79 13.73 -6.81
CA LYS A 434 -20.43 14.19 -7.13
C LYS A 434 -19.70 14.62 -5.85
N GLY A 435 -18.43 14.22 -5.72
CA GLY A 435 -17.57 14.52 -4.57
C GLY A 435 -17.78 13.60 -3.35
N ALA A 436 -18.74 12.65 -3.42
CA ALA A 436 -18.84 11.63 -2.38
C ALA A 436 -17.66 10.66 -2.44
N GLU A 437 -17.17 10.26 -1.29
CA GLU A 437 -16.13 9.25 -1.18
C GLU A 437 -16.73 7.85 -1.19
N VAL A 438 -16.05 6.93 -1.86
CA VAL A 438 -16.37 5.51 -1.87
C VAL A 438 -15.19 4.75 -1.28
N HIS A 439 -15.44 4.03 -0.19
CA HIS A 439 -14.47 3.18 0.47
C HIS A 439 -14.67 1.71 0.13
N VAL A 440 -13.55 0.99 0.00
CA VAL A 440 -13.51 -0.45 -0.25
C VAL A 440 -12.92 -1.12 0.98
N PRO A 441 -13.71 -1.87 1.76
CA PRO A 441 -13.25 -2.48 3.01
C PRO A 441 -12.49 -3.79 2.73
N ALA A 442 -11.31 -3.70 2.08
CA ALA A 442 -10.57 -4.87 1.63
C ALA A 442 -10.29 -5.86 2.76
N ILE A 443 -9.84 -5.38 3.92
CA ILE A 443 -9.60 -6.25 5.08
C ILE A 443 -10.90 -6.93 5.55
N GLY A 444 -12.03 -6.23 5.53
CA GLY A 444 -13.34 -6.78 5.89
C GLY A 444 -13.76 -7.91 4.95
N ILE A 445 -13.63 -7.67 3.63
CA ILE A 445 -13.93 -8.68 2.61
C ILE A 445 -13.00 -9.89 2.71
N HIS A 446 -11.71 -9.68 2.99
CA HIS A 446 -10.73 -10.74 3.16
C HIS A 446 -10.96 -11.59 4.42
N MET A 447 -11.60 -11.04 5.44
CA MET A 447 -11.92 -11.71 6.70
C MET A 447 -13.39 -12.17 6.79
N ASP A 448 -14.12 -12.11 5.68
CA ASP A 448 -15.51 -12.54 5.62
C ASP A 448 -15.61 -14.04 5.31
N GLU A 449 -16.22 -14.79 6.22
CA GLU A 449 -16.43 -16.25 6.10
C GLU A 449 -17.20 -16.66 4.84
N ARG A 450 -18.04 -15.77 4.30
CA ARG A 450 -18.79 -15.99 3.05
C ARG A 450 -17.87 -16.12 1.83
N HIS A 451 -16.71 -15.47 1.89
CA HIS A 451 -15.70 -15.47 0.82
C HIS A 451 -14.52 -16.39 1.14
N TYR A 452 -14.17 -16.48 2.41
CA TYR A 452 -13.04 -17.23 2.94
C TYR A 452 -13.46 -17.98 4.22
N PRO A 453 -14.02 -19.20 4.11
CA PRO A 453 -14.39 -20.01 5.28
C PRO A 453 -13.20 -20.16 6.23
N ASP A 454 -13.41 -19.99 7.55
CA ASP A 454 -12.37 -19.95 8.57
C ASP A 454 -11.23 -18.96 8.23
N PRO A 455 -11.53 -17.66 8.11
CA PRO A 455 -10.60 -16.68 7.52
C PRO A 455 -9.34 -16.44 8.35
N GLU A 456 -9.34 -16.82 9.63
CA GLU A 456 -8.17 -16.73 10.51
C GLU A 456 -7.13 -17.80 10.22
N ARG A 457 -7.53 -18.94 9.65
CA ARG A 457 -6.62 -20.02 9.31
C ARG A 457 -5.75 -19.65 8.12
N PHE A 458 -4.44 -19.90 8.25
CA PHE A 458 -3.47 -19.74 7.16
C PHE A 458 -3.53 -20.97 6.25
N GLU A 459 -4.15 -20.82 5.09
CA GLU A 459 -4.46 -21.92 4.16
C GLU A 459 -4.16 -21.50 2.71
N PRO A 460 -2.92 -21.72 2.22
CA PRO A 460 -2.54 -21.36 0.84
C PRO A 460 -3.43 -21.95 -0.24
N GLU A 461 -4.04 -23.12 -0.01
CA GLU A 461 -4.91 -23.82 -0.93
C GLU A 461 -6.14 -23.03 -1.37
N ARG A 462 -6.51 -22.00 -0.63
CA ARG A 462 -7.53 -20.99 -1.02
C ARG A 462 -7.19 -20.29 -2.34
N PHE A 463 -5.93 -20.34 -2.74
CA PHE A 463 -5.41 -19.72 -3.95
C PHE A 463 -5.04 -20.74 -5.04
N SER A 464 -5.48 -22.00 -4.93
CA SER A 464 -5.43 -22.94 -6.04
C SER A 464 -6.23 -22.43 -7.23
N LYS A 465 -5.94 -22.93 -8.42
CA LYS A 465 -6.65 -22.55 -9.66
C LYS A 465 -8.16 -22.75 -9.53
N GLU A 466 -8.57 -23.88 -8.94
CA GLU A 466 -9.96 -24.24 -8.72
C GLU A 466 -10.65 -23.30 -7.71
N ALA A 467 -10.00 -23.04 -6.58
CA ALA A 467 -10.55 -22.17 -5.54
C ALA A 467 -10.66 -20.72 -6.03
N LYS A 468 -9.69 -20.23 -6.81
CA LYS A 468 -9.75 -18.90 -7.43
C LYS A 468 -10.89 -18.81 -8.45
N ALA A 469 -11.07 -19.84 -9.29
CA ALA A 469 -12.15 -19.86 -10.29
C ALA A 469 -13.56 -19.89 -9.65
N ALA A 470 -13.70 -20.51 -8.48
CA ALA A 470 -14.97 -20.59 -7.75
C ALA A 470 -15.32 -19.30 -6.99
N ARG A 471 -14.36 -18.40 -6.77
CA ARG A 471 -14.53 -17.19 -5.95
C ARG A 471 -14.63 -15.95 -6.81
N HIS A 472 -15.47 -14.99 -6.39
CA HIS A 472 -15.61 -13.73 -7.12
C HIS A 472 -14.27 -12.93 -7.10
N PRO A 473 -13.76 -12.45 -8.25
CA PRO A 473 -12.44 -11.80 -8.31
C PRO A 473 -12.30 -10.56 -7.41
N MET A 474 -13.40 -9.81 -7.18
CA MET A 474 -13.41 -8.64 -6.31
C MET A 474 -13.38 -8.97 -4.81
N THR A 475 -13.15 -10.22 -4.43
CA THR A 475 -12.93 -10.61 -3.04
C THR A 475 -11.46 -10.70 -2.66
N TYR A 476 -10.53 -10.63 -3.63
CA TYR A 476 -9.09 -10.49 -3.37
C TYR A 476 -8.61 -9.12 -3.84
N LEU A 477 -8.32 -8.24 -2.88
CA LEU A 477 -8.13 -6.82 -3.11
C LEU A 477 -6.78 -6.30 -2.58
N THR A 478 -5.84 -7.19 -2.27
CA THR A 478 -4.53 -6.85 -1.68
C THR A 478 -3.80 -5.73 -2.44
N PHE A 479 -3.78 -5.83 -3.76
CA PHE A 479 -3.15 -4.84 -4.63
C PHE A 479 -4.15 -3.87 -5.26
N GLY A 480 -5.40 -3.89 -4.82
CA GLY A 480 -6.51 -3.20 -5.49
C GLY A 480 -6.89 -3.87 -6.80
N GLN A 481 -7.83 -3.24 -7.53
CA GLN A 481 -8.32 -3.73 -8.82
C GLN A 481 -8.51 -2.56 -9.79
N GLY A 482 -8.50 -2.87 -11.10
CA GLY A 482 -8.70 -1.90 -12.17
C GLY A 482 -7.49 -0.97 -12.39
N PRO A 483 -7.65 0.13 -13.13
CA PRO A 483 -6.53 0.98 -13.57
C PRO A 483 -5.69 1.59 -12.43
N ARG A 484 -6.27 1.75 -11.24
CA ARG A 484 -5.58 2.23 -10.03
C ARG A 484 -5.00 1.10 -9.17
N ALA A 485 -4.95 -0.14 -9.65
CA ALA A 485 -4.26 -1.23 -8.97
C ALA A 485 -2.77 -0.89 -8.73
N CYS A 486 -2.14 -1.56 -7.77
CA CYS A 486 -0.75 -1.33 -7.42
C CYS A 486 0.16 -1.51 -8.64
N VAL A 487 0.97 -0.50 -8.95
CA VAL A 487 1.92 -0.56 -10.08
C VAL A 487 3.09 -1.48 -9.79
N GLY A 488 3.52 -1.55 -8.52
CA GLY A 488 4.66 -2.35 -8.06
C GLY A 488 4.29 -3.77 -7.61
N SER A 489 3.09 -4.30 -7.92
CA SER A 489 2.66 -5.62 -7.46
C SER A 489 3.64 -6.74 -7.86
N ARG A 490 4.13 -6.73 -9.11
CA ARG A 490 5.12 -7.70 -9.60
C ARG A 490 6.46 -7.59 -8.86
N PHE A 491 6.90 -6.36 -8.59
CA PHE A 491 8.12 -6.10 -7.82
C PHE A 491 7.98 -6.65 -6.39
N ALA A 492 6.90 -6.32 -5.69
CA ALA A 492 6.65 -6.77 -4.33
C ALA A 492 6.55 -8.30 -4.22
N LEU A 493 5.84 -8.94 -5.16
CA LEU A 493 5.73 -10.40 -5.19
C LEU A 493 7.08 -11.06 -5.46
N LEU A 494 7.88 -10.53 -6.39
CA LEU A 494 9.22 -11.05 -6.69
C LEU A 494 10.14 -10.91 -5.49
N GLU A 495 10.17 -9.75 -4.85
CA GLU A 495 10.96 -9.47 -3.65
C GLU A 495 10.66 -10.50 -2.53
N ILE A 496 9.38 -10.69 -2.22
CA ILE A 496 8.95 -11.62 -1.18
C ILE A 496 9.32 -13.07 -1.55
N LYS A 497 9.07 -13.47 -2.81
CA LYS A 497 9.40 -14.83 -3.28
C LYS A 497 10.90 -15.11 -3.23
N VAL A 498 11.74 -14.17 -3.64
CA VAL A 498 13.21 -14.29 -3.57
C VAL A 498 13.68 -14.48 -2.13
N GLY A 499 13.22 -13.63 -1.21
CA GLY A 499 13.58 -13.71 0.19
C GLY A 499 13.13 -15.02 0.84
N LEU A 500 11.87 -15.43 0.62
CA LEU A 500 11.35 -16.69 1.15
C LEU A 500 12.07 -17.91 0.57
N ALA A 501 12.29 -17.95 -0.75
CA ALA A 501 12.98 -19.05 -1.39
C ALA A 501 14.42 -19.22 -0.84
N LYS A 502 15.15 -18.10 -0.68
CA LYS A 502 16.50 -18.10 -0.11
C LYS A 502 16.53 -18.61 1.32
N LEU A 503 15.67 -18.04 2.19
CA LEU A 503 15.65 -18.44 3.61
C LEU A 503 15.18 -19.87 3.81
N LEU A 504 14.11 -20.30 3.15
CA LEU A 504 13.56 -21.65 3.29
C LEU A 504 14.45 -22.74 2.69
N ARG A 505 15.31 -22.39 1.74
CA ARG A 505 16.35 -23.28 1.23
C ARG A 505 17.40 -23.58 2.30
N GLU A 506 17.79 -22.60 3.10
CA GLU A 506 18.92 -22.71 4.03
C GLU A 506 18.52 -22.91 5.49
N PHE A 507 17.29 -22.54 5.87
CA PHE A 507 16.87 -22.53 7.27
C PHE A 507 15.49 -23.14 7.50
N ASP A 508 15.33 -23.74 8.67
CA ASP A 508 14.04 -24.01 9.29
C ASP A 508 13.69 -22.82 10.19
N ILE A 509 12.50 -22.25 9.97
CA ILE A 509 11.99 -21.12 10.76
C ILE A 509 10.92 -21.65 11.71
N THR A 510 11.13 -21.49 13.00
CA THR A 510 10.25 -22.05 14.02
C THR A 510 9.81 -21.00 15.04
N SER A 511 8.71 -21.25 15.71
CA SER A 511 8.32 -20.45 16.86
C SER A 511 9.29 -20.67 18.04
N CYS A 512 9.43 -19.65 18.88
CA CYS A 512 10.15 -19.67 20.16
C CYS A 512 9.21 -19.20 21.28
N GLU A 513 9.67 -19.21 22.54
CA GLU A 513 8.88 -18.74 23.69
C GLU A 513 8.39 -17.28 23.55
N ARG A 514 9.12 -16.47 22.80
CA ARG A 514 8.80 -15.06 22.56
C ARG A 514 7.89 -14.83 21.35
N THR A 515 7.62 -15.85 20.54
CA THR A 515 6.74 -15.74 19.37
C THR A 515 5.31 -15.39 19.82
N PRO A 516 4.73 -14.26 19.41
CA PRO A 516 3.37 -13.92 19.82
C PRO A 516 2.37 -14.91 19.22
N ALA A 517 1.40 -15.36 20.01
CA ALA A 517 0.29 -16.19 19.51
C ALA A 517 -0.63 -15.38 18.59
N GLU A 518 -0.84 -14.11 18.90
CA GLU A 518 -1.60 -13.14 18.11
C GLU A 518 -0.77 -11.86 17.93
N ILE A 519 -0.95 -11.19 16.80
CA ILE A 519 -0.22 -9.96 16.49
C ILE A 519 -1.07 -8.74 16.86
N GLU A 520 -0.59 -7.94 17.81
CA GLU A 520 -1.15 -6.61 18.07
C GLU A 520 -0.64 -5.64 17.00
N MET A 521 -1.59 -4.92 16.35
CA MET A 521 -1.23 -3.94 15.32
C MET A 521 -0.93 -2.57 15.93
N ASP A 522 0.06 -1.88 15.36
CA ASP A 522 0.43 -0.54 15.78
C ASP A 522 -0.66 0.48 15.38
N PRO A 523 -1.32 1.13 16.35
CA PRO A 523 -2.34 2.11 16.06
C PRO A 523 -1.80 3.40 15.42
N SER A 524 -0.51 3.68 15.56
CA SER A 524 0.13 4.87 14.99
C SER A 524 0.60 4.67 13.55
N SER A 525 0.63 3.43 13.07
CA SER A 525 1.06 3.12 11.70
C SER A 525 -0.04 3.39 10.68
N ALA A 526 0.33 4.07 9.59
CA ALA A 526 -0.57 4.29 8.45
C ALA A 526 -0.91 3.00 7.68
N THR A 527 -0.08 1.98 7.82
CA THR A 527 -0.25 0.65 7.22
C THR A 527 -0.53 -0.39 8.30
N LEU A 528 -0.83 -1.62 7.90
CA LEU A 528 -0.91 -2.75 8.81
C LEU A 528 0.52 -3.14 9.24
N SER A 529 0.92 -2.81 10.45
CA SER A 529 2.25 -3.07 11.00
C SER A 529 2.14 -3.63 12.42
N PRO A 530 2.98 -4.60 12.82
CA PRO A 530 2.96 -5.11 14.18
C PRO A 530 3.51 -4.05 15.15
N LYS A 531 2.90 -3.97 16.33
CA LYS A 531 3.31 -3.08 17.42
C LYS A 531 4.55 -3.58 18.15
N HIS A 532 4.71 -4.89 18.20
CA HIS A 532 5.79 -5.56 18.92
C HIS A 532 6.64 -6.41 17.96
N PRO A 533 7.89 -6.72 18.31
CA PRO A 533 8.73 -7.61 17.50
C PRO A 533 8.08 -8.97 17.23
N LEU A 534 8.26 -9.48 16.01
CA LEU A 534 7.82 -10.80 15.60
C LEU A 534 8.98 -11.79 15.77
N TRP A 535 9.10 -12.35 16.97
CA TRP A 535 10.20 -13.25 17.30
C TRP A 535 10.04 -14.62 16.66
N VAL A 536 11.11 -15.09 16.01
CA VAL A 536 11.23 -16.43 15.44
C VAL A 536 12.59 -17.01 15.77
N ARG A 537 12.71 -18.33 15.76
CA ARG A 537 13.97 -19.07 15.87
C ARG A 537 14.30 -19.71 14.55
N VAL A 538 15.59 -19.73 14.19
CA VAL A 538 16.07 -20.32 12.96
C VAL A 538 17.08 -21.44 13.25
N LYS A 539 17.05 -22.48 12.43
CA LYS A 539 18.04 -23.56 12.42
C LYS A 539 18.54 -23.74 11.01
N LYS A 540 19.85 -23.93 10.87
CA LYS A 540 20.45 -24.23 9.56
C LYS A 540 20.00 -25.62 9.10
N ARG A 541 19.69 -25.76 7.83
CA ARG A 541 19.36 -27.03 7.18
C ARG A 541 20.63 -27.66 6.61
N ASP A 542 20.70 -28.99 6.61
CA ASP A 542 21.71 -29.77 5.91
C ASP A 542 21.20 -30.02 4.47
N VAL A 543 21.54 -29.13 3.53
CA VAL A 543 21.04 -29.19 2.13
C VAL A 543 22.19 -29.36 1.16
#